data_108f41907408e89fa945c84417811bce
#
_entry.id   108f41907408e89fa945c84417811bce
#
_cell.length_a   1.000
_cell.length_b   1.000
_cell.length_c   1.000
_cell.angle_alpha   90.00
_cell.angle_beta   90.00
_cell.angle_gamma   90.00
#
_symmetry.space_group_name_H-M   'P 1'
#
loop_
_entity.id
_entity.type
_entity.pdbx_description
1 polymer ?
#
loop_
_entity_poly.entity_id
_entity_poly.type
_entity_poly.pdbx_seq_one_letter_code
_entity_poly.pdbx_strand_id
1 'polypeptide(L)'
;MRVKIKKSIISIFVILLLILLIVVVYILTKDNNQLSVVKGVWLADKTQYVYIIKYENGQPIYSNADTPFYLTLGGKGHYKLEMSDRVETGTYSFNKDNLVLKNDDGLITETCQVIDNKELHCDKYAYLYVRQ
;
A
#
# COMPACT_ATOMS: atom_id res chain seq x y z
N MET A 1 -24.98 1.72 -51.85
CA MET A 1 -25.52 1.43 -50.52
C MET A 1 -24.55 0.61 -49.63
N ARG A 2 -23.94 -0.45 -50.11
CA ARG A 2 -23.00 -1.29 -49.33
C ARG A 2 -21.74 -0.57 -48.83
N VAL A 3 -21.19 0.43 -49.52
CA VAL A 3 -19.98 1.18 -49.11
C VAL A 3 -20.22 2.14 -47.95
N LYS A 4 -21.42 2.75 -47.85
CA LYS A 4 -21.77 3.64 -46.74
C LYS A 4 -21.94 2.87 -45.41
N ILE A 5 -22.50 1.69 -45.45
CA ILE A 5 -22.71 0.83 -44.28
C ILE A 5 -21.35 0.34 -43.75
N LYS A 6 -20.41 -0.03 -44.57
CA LYS A 6 -19.06 -0.43 -44.18
C LYS A 6 -18.29 0.69 -43.45
N LYS A 7 -18.36 1.93 -43.99
CA LYS A 7 -17.71 3.10 -43.33
C LYS A 7 -18.33 3.42 -41.96
N SER A 8 -19.64 3.30 -41.83
CA SER A 8 -20.33 3.52 -40.57
C SER A 8 -19.96 2.48 -39.50
N ILE A 9 -19.86 1.21 -39.86
CA ILE A 9 -19.46 0.11 -38.98
C ILE A 9 -18.02 0.28 -38.52
N ILE A 10 -17.11 0.66 -39.41
CA ILE A 10 -15.69 0.92 -39.08
C ILE A 10 -15.59 2.11 -38.11
N SER A 11 -16.37 3.17 -38.32
CA SER A 11 -16.40 4.34 -37.45
C SER A 11 -16.89 3.99 -36.04
N ILE A 12 -17.93 3.18 -35.92
CA ILE A 12 -18.44 2.71 -34.63
C ILE A 12 -17.42 1.84 -33.92
N PHE A 13 -16.74 0.96 -34.64
CA PHE A 13 -15.69 0.10 -34.05
C PHE A 13 -14.49 0.90 -33.53
N VAL A 14 -14.05 1.93 -34.24
CA VAL A 14 -12.99 2.84 -33.81
C VAL A 14 -13.37 3.60 -32.55
N ILE A 15 -14.62 4.10 -32.46
CA ILE A 15 -15.12 4.81 -31.30
C ILE A 15 -15.14 3.88 -30.06
N LEU A 16 -15.62 2.65 -30.21
CA LEU A 16 -15.64 1.65 -29.13
C LEU A 16 -14.22 1.32 -28.65
N LEU A 17 -13.27 1.20 -29.56
CA LEU A 17 -11.86 0.94 -29.22
C LEU A 17 -11.24 2.09 -28.44
N LEU A 18 -11.54 3.34 -28.81
CA LEU A 18 -11.10 4.53 -28.09
C LEU A 18 -11.69 4.61 -26.68
N ILE A 19 -12.97 4.32 -26.52
CA ILE A 19 -13.62 4.27 -25.21
C ILE A 19 -12.98 3.21 -24.32
N LEU A 20 -12.71 2.01 -24.85
CA LEU A 20 -12.05 0.95 -24.11
C LEU A 20 -10.65 1.37 -23.67
N LEU A 21 -9.88 2.03 -24.53
CA LEU A 21 -8.54 2.52 -24.22
C LEU A 21 -8.58 3.57 -23.10
N ILE A 22 -9.52 4.49 -23.12
CA ILE A 22 -9.72 5.51 -22.09
C ILE A 22 -10.05 4.85 -20.75
N VAL A 23 -10.93 3.85 -20.73
CA VAL A 23 -11.30 3.12 -19.52
C VAL A 23 -10.10 2.37 -18.94
N VAL A 24 -9.31 1.70 -19.76
CA VAL A 24 -8.09 1.01 -19.31
C VAL A 24 -7.08 1.99 -18.72
N VAL A 25 -6.82 3.11 -19.38
CA VAL A 25 -5.93 4.16 -18.85
C VAL A 25 -6.45 4.73 -17.54
N TYR A 26 -7.74 4.96 -17.43
CA TYR A 26 -8.36 5.46 -16.19
C TYR A 26 -8.19 4.49 -15.03
N ILE A 27 -8.40 3.19 -15.25
CA ILE A 27 -8.22 2.15 -14.23
C ILE A 27 -6.75 2.10 -13.77
N LEU A 28 -5.80 2.08 -14.72
CA LEU A 28 -4.37 2.02 -14.41
C LEU A 28 -3.87 3.26 -13.64
N THR A 29 -4.37 4.46 -13.98
CA THR A 29 -3.98 5.70 -13.29
C THR A 29 -4.62 5.83 -11.91
N LYS A 30 -5.83 5.32 -11.73
CA LYS A 30 -6.52 5.35 -10.44
C LYS A 30 -5.78 4.53 -9.37
N ASP A 31 -5.34 3.32 -9.70
CA ASP A 31 -4.59 2.47 -8.77
C ASP A 31 -3.23 3.11 -8.38
N ASN A 32 -2.53 3.70 -9.32
CA ASN A 32 -1.28 4.42 -9.04
C ASN A 32 -1.48 5.65 -8.14
N ASN A 33 -2.59 6.35 -8.26
CA ASN A 33 -2.90 7.50 -7.42
C ASN A 33 -3.21 7.12 -5.97
N GLN A 34 -3.82 5.96 -5.74
CA GLN A 34 -4.06 5.47 -4.37
C GLN A 34 -2.75 5.13 -3.65
N LEU A 35 -1.81 4.44 -4.31
CA LEU A 35 -0.52 4.11 -3.73
C LEU A 35 0.33 5.35 -3.42
N SER A 36 0.21 6.42 -4.19
CA SER A 36 0.95 7.67 -3.98
C SER A 36 0.61 8.37 -2.66
N VAL A 37 -0.58 8.12 -2.12
CA VAL A 37 -1.01 8.69 -0.83
C VAL A 37 -0.18 8.18 0.33
N VAL A 38 0.21 6.92 0.32
CA VAL A 38 0.97 6.26 1.40
C VAL A 38 2.46 6.11 1.09
N LYS A 39 2.88 6.40 -0.13
CA LYS A 39 4.28 6.33 -0.54
C LYS A 39 5.16 7.19 0.35
N GLY A 40 6.30 6.67 0.78
CA GLY A 40 7.28 7.41 1.57
C GLY A 40 7.93 6.56 2.65
N VAL A 41 8.63 7.22 3.55
CA VAL A 41 9.30 6.61 4.69
C VAL A 41 8.50 6.89 5.96
N TRP A 42 8.28 5.85 6.73
CA TRP A 42 7.55 5.87 7.99
C TRP A 42 8.46 5.36 9.11
N LEU A 43 8.48 6.08 10.22
CA LEU A 43 9.38 5.81 11.34
C LEU A 43 8.59 5.41 12.58
N ALA A 44 9.00 4.32 13.21
CA ALA A 44 8.62 3.96 14.56
C ALA A 44 9.85 4.06 15.47
N ASP A 45 9.86 5.02 16.38
CA ASP A 45 10.99 5.39 17.23
C ASP A 45 10.71 5.03 18.70
N LYS A 46 11.71 4.54 19.40
CA LYS A 46 11.65 4.13 20.81
C LYS A 46 11.24 5.26 21.78
N THR A 47 11.53 6.51 21.43
CA THR A 47 11.26 7.65 22.33
C THR A 47 9.79 8.04 22.35
N GLN A 48 9.04 7.70 21.33
CA GLN A 48 7.65 8.11 21.14
C GLN A 48 6.71 6.94 20.87
N TYR A 49 7.23 5.79 20.45
CA TYR A 49 6.44 4.68 19.91
C TYR A 49 6.70 3.38 20.65
N VAL A 50 5.65 2.62 20.77
CA VAL A 50 5.64 1.35 21.50
C VAL A 50 5.53 0.22 20.50
N TYR A 51 6.42 -0.75 20.59
CA TYR A 51 6.44 -1.93 19.72
C TYR A 51 5.68 -3.08 20.38
N ILE A 52 4.94 -3.83 19.59
CA ILE A 52 4.30 -5.05 20.03
C ILE A 52 5.33 -6.17 20.02
N ILE A 53 5.66 -6.71 21.22
CA ILE A 53 6.61 -7.82 21.36
C ILE A 53 5.93 -9.18 21.20
N LYS A 54 4.78 -9.33 21.82
CA LYS A 54 4.00 -10.58 21.83
C LYS A 54 2.56 -10.30 22.23
N TYR A 55 1.74 -11.33 22.10
CA TYR A 55 0.38 -11.33 22.61
C TYR A 55 0.26 -12.36 23.75
N GLU A 56 -0.37 -11.99 24.85
CA GLU A 56 -0.72 -12.86 25.95
C GLU A 56 -2.23 -12.74 26.23
N ASN A 57 -2.92 -13.89 26.24
CA ASN A 57 -4.38 -13.93 26.44
C ASN A 57 -5.17 -12.99 25.49
N GLY A 58 -4.70 -12.85 24.25
CA GLY A 58 -5.31 -11.96 23.25
C GLY A 58 -5.00 -10.46 23.44
N GLN A 59 -4.18 -10.10 24.45
CA GLN A 59 -3.77 -8.74 24.69
C GLN A 59 -2.32 -8.51 24.23
N PRO A 60 -2.02 -7.38 23.55
CA PRO A 60 -0.67 -7.06 23.13
C PRO A 60 0.20 -6.65 24.32
N ILE A 61 1.41 -7.18 24.36
CA ILE A 61 2.48 -6.75 25.29
C ILE A 61 3.42 -5.84 24.51
N TYR A 62 3.62 -4.66 25.04
CA TYR A 62 4.42 -3.60 24.41
C TYR A 62 5.78 -3.46 25.06
N SER A 63 6.76 -3.06 24.27
CA SER A 63 8.06 -2.61 24.73
C SER A 63 8.67 -1.62 23.75
N ASN A 64 9.60 -0.80 24.23
CA ASN A 64 10.40 0.06 23.36
C ASN A 64 11.59 -0.74 22.80
N ALA A 65 11.84 -0.62 21.49
CA ALA A 65 13.04 -1.16 20.90
C ALA A 65 14.22 -0.20 21.08
N ASP A 66 15.43 -0.76 21.09
CA ASP A 66 16.66 0.06 21.19
C ASP A 66 16.96 0.86 19.92
N THR A 67 16.47 0.39 18.79
CA THR A 67 16.63 1.03 17.48
C THR A 67 15.27 1.28 16.82
N PRO A 68 15.13 2.35 16.03
CA PRO A 68 13.88 2.63 15.32
C PRO A 68 13.65 1.62 14.19
N PHE A 69 12.38 1.45 13.83
CA PHE A 69 11.95 0.72 12.63
C PHE A 69 11.67 1.72 11.51
N TYR A 70 12.14 1.41 10.32
CA TYR A 70 11.87 2.19 9.11
C TYR A 70 11.04 1.37 8.13
N LEU A 71 9.83 1.84 7.84
CA LEU A 71 8.97 1.27 6.82
C LEU A 71 8.99 2.20 5.60
N THR A 72 9.53 1.71 4.49
CA THR A 72 9.54 2.42 3.21
C THR A 72 8.49 1.83 2.29
N LEU A 73 7.53 2.63 1.86
CA LEU A 73 6.49 2.28 0.90
C LEU A 73 6.84 2.89 -0.46
N GLY A 74 7.13 2.06 -1.45
CA GLY A 74 7.43 2.48 -2.81
C GLY A 74 6.18 2.72 -3.65
N GLY A 75 6.30 3.52 -4.70
CA GLY A 75 5.17 3.89 -5.56
C GLY A 75 4.59 2.77 -6.43
N LYS A 76 5.28 1.62 -6.52
CA LYS A 76 4.85 0.45 -7.30
C LYS A 76 4.24 -0.67 -6.47
N GLY A 77 3.89 -0.42 -5.20
CA GLY A 77 3.30 -1.40 -4.31
C GLY A 77 4.31 -2.36 -3.66
N HIS A 78 5.58 -2.01 -3.60
CA HIS A 78 6.62 -2.73 -2.87
C HIS A 78 6.97 -2.02 -1.57
N TYR A 79 7.25 -2.78 -0.51
CA TYR A 79 7.71 -2.23 0.75
C TYR A 79 9.05 -2.82 1.19
N LYS A 80 9.73 -2.07 2.05
CA LYS A 80 10.91 -2.49 2.79
C LYS A 80 10.73 -2.09 4.25
N LEU A 81 10.79 -3.04 5.16
CA LEU A 81 10.77 -2.81 6.60
C LEU A 81 12.15 -3.14 7.18
N GLU A 82 12.82 -2.12 7.70
CA GLU A 82 14.12 -2.24 8.35
C GLU A 82 13.94 -2.24 9.87
N MET A 83 14.25 -3.36 10.47
CA MET A 83 14.25 -3.58 11.91
C MET A 83 15.68 -3.72 12.41
N SER A 84 15.90 -3.73 13.73
CA SER A 84 17.25 -3.76 14.31
C SER A 84 18.09 -4.97 13.88
N ASP A 85 17.47 -6.12 13.69
CA ASP A 85 18.11 -7.41 13.45
C ASP A 85 17.85 -8.00 12.06
N ARG A 86 16.92 -7.41 11.30
CA ARG A 86 16.52 -7.93 10.00
C ARG A 86 15.87 -6.89 9.09
N VAL A 87 15.83 -7.23 7.82
CA VAL A 87 15.08 -6.49 6.79
C VAL A 87 14.01 -7.41 6.21
N GLU A 88 12.79 -6.91 6.12
CA GLU A 88 11.69 -7.59 5.46
C GLU A 88 11.26 -6.81 4.22
N THR A 89 11.03 -7.51 3.13
CA THR A 89 10.53 -6.96 1.87
C THR A 89 9.25 -7.69 1.44
N GLY A 90 8.49 -7.04 0.61
CA GLY A 90 7.28 -7.61 0.06
C GLY A 90 6.46 -6.61 -0.74
N THR A 91 5.17 -6.86 -0.79
CA THR A 91 4.20 -6.00 -1.48
C THR A 91 3.19 -5.45 -0.48
N TYR A 92 2.60 -4.32 -0.82
CA TYR A 92 1.51 -3.77 -0.04
C TYR A 92 0.32 -3.42 -0.92
N SER A 93 -0.85 -3.46 -0.31
CA SER A 93 -2.08 -2.93 -0.87
C SER A 93 -2.65 -1.86 0.05
N PHE A 94 -3.24 -0.84 -0.55
CA PHE A 94 -3.89 0.25 0.16
C PHE A 94 -5.29 0.46 -0.41
N ASN A 95 -6.31 0.38 0.45
CA ASN A 95 -7.69 0.60 0.08
C ASN A 95 -8.40 1.41 1.17
N LYS A 96 -8.91 2.57 0.80
CA LYS A 96 -9.46 3.56 1.73
C LYS A 96 -8.41 3.95 2.76
N ASP A 97 -8.53 3.55 4.00
CA ASP A 97 -7.57 3.85 5.06
C ASP A 97 -6.81 2.62 5.54
N ASN A 98 -6.99 1.47 4.87
CA ASN A 98 -6.37 0.21 5.26
C ASN A 98 -5.15 -0.10 4.40
N LEU A 99 -4.02 -0.30 5.06
CA LEU A 99 -2.75 -0.73 4.48
C LEU A 99 -2.47 -2.17 4.93
N VAL A 100 -2.23 -3.06 3.98
CA VAL A 100 -1.88 -4.46 4.24
C VAL A 100 -0.53 -4.77 3.63
N LEU A 101 0.41 -5.25 4.44
CA LEU A 101 1.73 -5.69 4.02
C LEU A 101 1.75 -7.22 3.89
N LYS A 102 2.28 -7.71 2.76
CA LYS A 102 2.55 -9.13 2.53
C LYS A 102 4.03 -9.30 2.24
N ASN A 103 4.70 -10.20 2.95
CA ASN A 103 6.09 -10.52 2.68
C ASN A 103 6.27 -11.26 1.34
N ASP A 104 7.50 -11.54 0.96
CA ASP A 104 7.81 -12.23 -0.29
C ASP A 104 7.28 -13.68 -0.34
N ASP A 105 6.98 -14.28 0.81
CA ASP A 105 6.32 -15.59 0.92
C ASP A 105 4.78 -15.51 0.78
N GLY A 106 4.23 -14.32 0.61
CA GLY A 106 2.79 -14.07 0.45
C GLY A 106 1.99 -14.06 1.74
N LEU A 107 2.65 -14.06 2.91
CA LEU A 107 2.01 -13.98 4.21
C LEU A 107 1.72 -12.53 4.58
N ILE A 108 0.54 -12.28 5.15
CA ILE A 108 0.23 -10.97 5.74
C ILE A 108 1.08 -10.79 6.99
N THR A 109 1.95 -9.79 6.99
CA THR A 109 2.88 -9.51 8.08
C THR A 109 2.47 -8.31 8.91
N GLU A 110 1.70 -7.39 8.36
CA GLU A 110 1.21 -6.21 9.05
C GLU A 110 -0.11 -5.75 8.44
N THR A 111 -1.03 -5.31 9.28
CA THR A 111 -2.24 -4.60 8.87
C THR A 111 -2.28 -3.28 9.61
N CYS A 112 -2.37 -2.18 8.86
CA CYS A 112 -2.31 -0.84 9.41
C CYS A 112 -3.52 -0.02 9.00
N GLN A 113 -3.90 0.92 9.86
CA GLN A 113 -4.83 1.99 9.54
C GLN A 113 -4.06 3.29 9.34
N VAL A 114 -4.32 3.98 8.26
CA VAL A 114 -3.72 5.29 7.95
C VAL A 114 -4.57 6.38 8.59
N ILE A 115 -3.94 7.21 9.42
CA ILE A 115 -4.60 8.33 10.10
C ILE A 115 -4.07 9.64 9.54
N ASP A 116 -4.95 10.43 8.93
CA ASP A 116 -4.67 11.79 8.39
C ASP A 116 -3.43 11.86 7.48
N ASN A 117 -3.08 10.76 6.80
CA ASN A 117 -1.86 10.63 5.98
C ASN A 117 -0.54 10.94 6.72
N LYS A 118 -0.55 10.88 8.05
CA LYS A 118 0.62 11.21 8.90
C LYS A 118 1.05 10.07 9.79
N GLU A 119 0.13 9.18 10.16
CA GLU A 119 0.38 8.10 11.09
C GLU A 119 -0.14 6.77 10.53
N LEU A 120 0.56 5.68 10.85
CA LEU A 120 0.09 4.31 10.65
C LEU A 120 -0.07 3.65 12.00
N HIS A 121 -1.28 3.18 12.29
CA HIS A 121 -1.56 2.37 13.47
C HIS A 121 -1.62 0.90 13.05
N CYS A 122 -0.65 0.12 13.47
CA CYS A 122 -0.43 -1.26 13.04
C CYS A 122 -0.64 -2.26 14.17
N ASP A 123 -0.70 -3.57 13.81
CA ASP A 123 -1.15 -4.61 14.75
C ASP A 123 -0.07 -5.64 15.12
N LYS A 124 1.13 -5.61 14.50
CA LYS A 124 2.09 -6.68 14.71
C LYS A 124 3.47 -6.23 15.19
N TYR A 125 4.24 -5.47 14.39
CA TYR A 125 5.61 -5.12 14.74
C TYR A 125 5.70 -3.83 15.53
N ALA A 126 5.07 -2.79 15.05
CA ALA A 126 4.99 -1.51 15.75
C ALA A 126 3.56 -1.01 15.76
N TYR A 127 3.14 -0.50 16.90
CA TYR A 127 1.81 0.07 17.02
C TYR A 127 1.66 1.36 16.23
N LEU A 128 2.71 2.17 16.17
CA LEU A 128 2.67 3.50 15.57
C LEU A 128 3.89 3.78 14.72
N TYR A 129 3.65 4.15 13.46
CA TYR A 129 4.63 4.76 12.57
C TYR A 129 4.21 6.18 12.24
N VAL A 130 5.17 7.08 12.14
CA VAL A 130 4.96 8.47 11.72
C VAL A 130 5.70 8.75 10.42
N ARG A 131 5.02 9.46 9.52
CA ARG A 131 5.60 9.84 8.23
C ARG A 131 6.74 10.82 8.40
N GLN A 132 7.82 10.56 7.65
CA GLN A 132 8.99 11.42 7.58
C GLN A 132 8.91 12.43 6.44
#